data_a6101d8ac4b9dfdf1b1a2f7c84172f63
#
_entry.id   a6101d8ac4b9dfdf1b1a2f7c84172f63
#
_cell.length_a   1.000
_cell.length_b   1.000
_cell.length_c   1.000
_cell.angle_alpha   90.00
_cell.angle_beta   90.00
_cell.angle_gamma   90.00
#
_symmetry.space_group_name_H-M   'P 1'
#
loop_
_entity.id
_entity.type
_entity.pdbx_description
1 polymer ?
#
loop_
_entity_poly.entity_id
_entity_poly.type
_entity_poly.pdbx_seq_one_letter_code
_entity_poly.pdbx_strand_id
1 'polypeptide(L)'
;ARDRGIGFLTIYSFSSENWSRPLAEVDDLMGLMRRFIKSDLAELHQSNVRIVVIGERDRVDPELMALIDEARELTSQNTAFTLVIAFNYGSRAEITKAARALAQKAARGELDPADIAPEHLSESLDTAGIPDPDLLIRTSGEMRLSNFLLWQTAYTEFVFLDAYWPDFGAELLDEAIKSYHARDRRYGGLTQRSTA
;
A
#
# COMPACT_ATOMS: atom_id res chain seq x y z
N ALA A 1 -5.15 -11.03 9.17
CA ALA A 1 -3.95 -11.12 8.33
C ALA A 1 -2.78 -11.76 9.10
N ARG A 2 -2.34 -11.19 10.20
CA ARG A 2 -1.18 -11.66 10.99
C ARG A 2 -1.27 -13.15 11.36
N ASP A 3 -2.40 -13.63 11.86
CA ASP A 3 -2.60 -15.03 12.28
C ASP A 3 -2.53 -16.04 11.12
N ARG A 4 -2.46 -15.55 9.89
CA ARG A 4 -2.26 -16.31 8.65
C ARG A 4 -0.83 -16.23 8.10
N GLY A 5 0.10 -15.70 8.89
CA GLY A 5 1.50 -15.57 8.49
C GLY A 5 1.78 -14.45 7.48
N ILE A 6 0.84 -13.53 7.29
CA ILE A 6 1.03 -12.34 6.44
C ILE A 6 1.89 -11.35 7.22
N GLY A 7 3.01 -10.93 6.66
CA GLY A 7 3.93 -9.96 7.30
C GLY A 7 3.58 -8.51 7.02
N PHE A 8 2.99 -8.24 5.86
CA PHE A 8 2.64 -6.88 5.40
C PHE A 8 1.21 -6.84 4.90
N LEU A 9 0.47 -5.80 5.30
CA LEU A 9 -0.85 -5.50 4.76
C LEU A 9 -0.89 -4.03 4.36
N THR A 10 -1.18 -3.77 3.09
CA THR A 10 -1.42 -2.41 2.61
C THR A 10 -2.91 -2.17 2.40
N ILE A 11 -3.44 -1.12 3.02
CA ILE A 11 -4.84 -0.70 2.88
C ILE A 11 -4.90 0.61 2.11
N TYR A 12 -5.72 0.67 1.06
CA TYR A 12 -6.02 1.89 0.32
C TYR A 12 -7.17 2.64 0.97
N SER A 13 -6.85 3.54 1.91
CA SER A 13 -7.87 4.20 2.72
C SER A 13 -8.41 5.48 2.10
N PHE A 14 -7.56 6.28 1.43
CA PHE A 14 -7.96 7.52 0.76
C PHE A 14 -7.06 7.79 -0.46
N SER A 15 -7.68 7.84 -1.65
CA SER A 15 -6.95 8.16 -2.88
C SER A 15 -6.86 9.67 -3.10
N SER A 16 -5.81 10.11 -3.81
CA SER A 16 -5.66 11.52 -4.22
C SER A 16 -6.85 12.04 -5.05
N GLU A 17 -7.55 11.16 -5.76
CA GLU A 17 -8.74 11.49 -6.53
C GLU A 17 -9.97 11.74 -5.64
N ASN A 18 -10.00 11.25 -4.40
CA ASN A 18 -11.12 11.43 -3.47
C ASN A 18 -11.32 12.89 -3.05
N TRP A 19 -10.31 13.75 -3.21
CA TRP A 19 -10.49 15.18 -2.99
C TRP A 19 -11.49 15.84 -3.93
N SER A 20 -11.90 15.18 -5.02
CA SER A 20 -12.96 15.65 -5.93
C SER A 20 -14.38 15.36 -5.43
N ARG A 21 -14.52 14.60 -4.33
CA ARG A 21 -15.79 14.27 -3.71
C ARG A 21 -16.41 15.48 -3.00
N PRO A 22 -17.72 15.45 -2.67
CA PRO A 22 -18.33 16.48 -1.85
C PRO A 22 -17.57 16.71 -0.55
N LEU A 23 -17.41 17.96 -0.12
CA LEU A 23 -16.63 18.32 1.07
C LEU A 23 -17.07 17.56 2.33
N ALA A 24 -18.37 17.40 2.54
CA ALA A 24 -18.91 16.66 3.69
C ALA A 24 -18.41 15.21 3.72
N GLU A 25 -18.34 14.54 2.56
CA GLU A 25 -17.81 13.16 2.47
C GLU A 25 -16.31 13.11 2.75
N VAL A 26 -15.56 14.10 2.26
CA VAL A 26 -14.14 14.22 2.55
C VAL A 26 -13.91 14.43 4.04
N ASP A 27 -14.67 15.32 4.68
CA ASP A 27 -14.57 15.58 6.12
C ASP A 27 -14.90 14.33 6.95
N ASP A 28 -15.91 13.56 6.55
CA ASP A 28 -16.25 12.28 7.18
C ASP A 28 -15.10 11.27 7.09
N LEU A 29 -14.45 11.13 5.92
CA LEU A 29 -13.30 10.24 5.72
C LEU A 29 -12.09 10.69 6.56
N MET A 30 -11.80 11.99 6.64
CA MET A 30 -10.78 12.53 7.53
C MET A 30 -11.10 12.25 9.00
N GLY A 31 -12.39 12.38 9.38
CA GLY A 31 -12.89 12.04 10.71
C GLY A 31 -12.74 10.55 11.06
N LEU A 32 -12.93 9.66 10.08
CA LEU A 32 -12.68 8.22 10.24
C LEU A 32 -11.22 7.94 10.53
N MET A 33 -10.29 8.54 9.78
CA MET A 33 -8.85 8.37 10.01
C MET A 33 -8.43 8.86 11.41
N ARG A 34 -8.93 10.03 11.85
CA ARG A 34 -8.68 10.51 13.22
C ARG A 34 -9.20 9.55 14.29
N ARG A 35 -10.40 9.01 14.12
CA ARG A 35 -11.00 8.03 15.06
C ARG A 35 -10.16 6.76 15.11
N PHE A 36 -9.78 6.20 13.96
CA PHE A 36 -8.94 5.01 13.88
C PHE A 36 -7.63 5.20 14.66
N ILE A 37 -6.90 6.29 14.41
CA ILE A 37 -5.65 6.54 15.11
C ILE A 37 -5.90 6.64 16.63
N LYS A 38 -6.91 7.40 17.06
CA LYS A 38 -7.17 7.61 18.50
C LYS A 38 -7.68 6.36 19.23
N SER A 39 -8.43 5.48 18.54
CA SER A 39 -9.00 4.28 19.18
C SER A 39 -8.06 3.09 19.15
N ASP A 40 -7.36 2.86 18.05
CA ASP A 40 -6.74 1.57 17.77
C ASP A 40 -5.21 1.58 17.94
N LEU A 41 -4.59 2.78 17.98
CA LEU A 41 -3.14 2.92 18.04
C LEU A 41 -2.50 2.18 19.22
N ALA A 42 -3.10 2.28 20.41
CA ALA A 42 -2.55 1.65 21.62
C ALA A 42 -2.56 0.11 21.50
N GLU A 43 -3.64 -0.46 20.97
CA GLU A 43 -3.78 -1.90 20.77
C GLU A 43 -2.81 -2.39 19.69
N LEU A 44 -2.70 -1.68 18.57
CA LEU A 44 -1.75 -1.99 17.50
C LEU A 44 -0.31 -1.95 18.00
N HIS A 45 0.06 -0.94 18.79
CA HIS A 45 1.39 -0.86 19.39
C HIS A 45 1.67 -2.02 20.35
N GLN A 46 0.74 -2.33 21.27
CA GLN A 46 0.85 -3.49 22.18
C GLN A 46 0.95 -4.82 21.44
N SER A 47 0.31 -4.93 20.28
CA SER A 47 0.36 -6.09 19.40
C SER A 47 1.63 -6.12 18.52
N ASN A 48 2.60 -5.24 18.76
CA ASN A 48 3.85 -5.11 18.03
C ASN A 48 3.63 -4.90 16.51
N VAL A 49 2.58 -4.14 16.14
CA VAL A 49 2.29 -3.75 14.77
C VAL A 49 3.01 -2.44 14.44
N ARG A 50 3.79 -2.42 13.36
CA ARG A 50 4.40 -1.22 12.80
C ARG A 50 3.42 -0.55 11.85
N ILE A 51 3.19 0.76 12.02
CA ILE A 51 2.36 1.57 11.13
C ILE A 51 3.27 2.36 10.19
N VAL A 52 3.01 2.21 8.89
CA VAL A 52 3.61 3.02 7.83
C VAL A 52 2.47 3.74 7.11
N VAL A 53 2.63 5.03 6.83
CA VAL A 53 1.67 5.79 6.02
C VAL A 53 2.38 6.28 4.77
N ILE A 54 1.83 5.95 3.61
CA ILE A 54 2.31 6.36 2.30
C ILE A 54 1.32 7.31 1.62
N GLY A 55 1.82 8.23 0.80
CA GLY A 55 1.03 9.22 0.06
C GLY A 55 1.47 10.64 0.36
N GLU A 56 0.79 11.60 -0.26
CA GLU A 56 1.15 13.01 -0.19
C GLU A 56 0.63 13.66 1.11
N ARG A 57 1.39 14.63 1.63
CA ARG A 57 1.05 15.34 2.87
C ARG A 57 0.25 16.62 2.62
N ASP A 58 0.23 17.08 1.38
CA ASP A 58 -0.48 18.29 0.99
C ASP A 58 -2.00 18.14 1.16
N ARG A 59 -2.70 19.24 1.39
CA ARG A 59 -4.16 19.31 1.59
C ARG A 59 -4.69 18.59 2.84
N VAL A 60 -3.88 17.78 3.53
CA VAL A 60 -4.27 17.12 4.78
C VAL A 60 -4.13 18.13 5.93
N ASP A 61 -5.14 18.14 6.79
CA ASP A 61 -5.17 18.97 7.99
C ASP A 61 -3.91 18.74 8.86
N PRO A 62 -3.23 19.82 9.32
CA PRO A 62 -2.03 19.71 10.16
C PRO A 62 -2.23 18.90 11.44
N GLU A 63 -3.41 18.98 12.08
CA GLU A 63 -3.71 18.19 13.28
C GLU A 63 -3.76 16.68 12.97
N LEU A 64 -4.39 16.29 11.84
CA LEU A 64 -4.39 14.91 11.41
C LEU A 64 -2.98 14.44 11.03
N MET A 65 -2.18 15.28 10.39
CA MET A 65 -0.79 14.95 10.08
C MET A 65 0.05 14.73 11.34
N ALA A 66 -0.15 15.53 12.39
CA ALA A 66 0.53 15.33 13.67
C ALA A 66 0.16 13.98 14.31
N LEU A 67 -1.12 13.59 14.28
CA LEU A 67 -1.57 12.28 14.76
C LEU A 67 -0.96 11.12 13.95
N ILE A 68 -0.84 11.27 12.64
CA ILE A 68 -0.20 10.28 11.78
C ILE A 68 1.29 10.14 12.12
N ASP A 69 1.99 11.26 12.31
CA ASP A 69 3.41 11.25 12.66
C ASP A 69 3.64 10.63 14.05
N GLU A 70 2.78 10.93 15.03
CA GLU A 70 2.81 10.28 16.36
C GLU A 70 2.62 8.77 16.26
N ALA A 71 1.63 8.31 15.48
CA ALA A 71 1.38 6.88 15.29
C ALA A 71 2.57 6.15 14.65
N ARG A 72 3.20 6.76 13.64
CA ARG A 72 4.39 6.23 12.97
C ARG A 72 5.58 6.14 13.92
N GLU A 73 5.83 7.20 14.69
CA GLU A 73 6.95 7.26 15.64
C GLU A 73 6.77 6.21 16.75
N LEU A 74 5.60 6.19 17.40
CA LEU A 74 5.29 5.25 18.48
C LEU A 74 5.50 3.79 18.06
N THR A 75 5.14 3.46 16.80
CA THR A 75 5.21 2.07 16.31
C THR A 75 6.46 1.75 15.50
N SER A 76 7.40 2.69 15.37
CA SER A 76 8.57 2.59 14.49
C SER A 76 9.46 1.37 14.77
N GLN A 77 9.55 0.94 16.03
CA GLN A 77 10.36 -0.20 16.47
C GLN A 77 9.59 -1.53 16.48
N ASN A 78 8.32 -1.54 16.14
CA ASN A 78 7.51 -2.74 16.09
C ASN A 78 7.89 -3.62 14.89
N THR A 79 7.85 -4.94 15.06
CA THR A 79 8.40 -5.89 14.08
C THR A 79 7.52 -7.10 13.76
N ALA A 80 6.42 -7.32 14.50
CA ALA A 80 5.62 -8.53 14.33
C ALA A 80 4.73 -8.49 13.07
N PHE A 81 4.33 -7.31 12.64
CA PHE A 81 3.47 -7.10 11.48
C PHE A 81 3.58 -5.65 11.00
N THR A 82 3.54 -5.41 9.72
CA THR A 82 3.55 -4.06 9.15
C THR A 82 2.21 -3.73 8.50
N LEU A 83 1.51 -2.74 9.04
CA LEU A 83 0.32 -2.15 8.45
C LEU A 83 0.71 -0.90 7.66
N VAL A 84 0.56 -0.96 6.34
CA VAL A 84 0.78 0.17 5.44
C VAL A 84 -0.56 0.81 5.09
N ILE A 85 -0.72 2.09 5.37
CA ILE A 85 -1.94 2.85 5.07
C ILE A 85 -1.63 3.80 3.92
N ALA A 86 -2.19 3.52 2.75
CA ALA A 86 -2.13 4.43 1.61
C ALA A 86 -3.22 5.51 1.79
N PHE A 87 -2.78 6.70 2.22
CA PHE A 87 -3.64 7.84 2.57
C PHE A 87 -3.22 9.06 1.77
N ASN A 88 -4.17 9.73 1.13
CA ASN A 88 -3.90 10.78 0.13
C ASN A 88 -2.89 10.27 -0.93
N TYR A 89 -3.08 9.02 -1.35
CA TYR A 89 -2.14 8.30 -2.18
C TYR A 89 -2.61 8.21 -3.63
N GLY A 90 -1.67 8.28 -4.55
CA GLY A 90 -1.87 7.98 -5.97
C GLY A 90 -0.56 7.60 -6.63
N SER A 91 -0.50 6.41 -7.22
CA SER A 91 0.75 5.84 -7.74
C SER A 91 1.38 6.69 -8.84
N ARG A 92 0.59 7.38 -9.68
CA ARG A 92 1.12 8.30 -10.69
C ARG A 92 1.87 9.48 -10.06
N ALA A 93 1.36 10.03 -8.96
CA ALA A 93 2.01 11.11 -8.22
C ALA A 93 3.31 10.60 -7.57
N GLU A 94 3.24 9.44 -6.92
CA GLU A 94 4.39 8.77 -6.31
C GLU A 94 5.51 8.53 -7.32
N ILE A 95 5.22 7.90 -8.48
CA ILE A 95 6.19 7.65 -9.54
C ILE A 95 6.78 8.95 -10.09
N THR A 96 5.95 9.98 -10.27
CA THR A 96 6.42 11.30 -10.74
C THR A 96 7.38 11.94 -9.73
N LYS A 97 7.08 11.83 -8.44
CA LYS A 97 7.94 12.30 -7.34
C LYS A 97 9.28 11.58 -7.31
N ALA A 98 9.26 10.24 -7.44
CA ALA A 98 10.46 9.42 -7.52
C ALA A 98 11.31 9.76 -8.75
N ALA A 99 10.71 9.89 -9.92
CA ALA A 99 11.40 10.30 -11.14
C ALA A 99 12.06 11.69 -11.00
N ARG A 100 11.36 12.64 -10.35
CA ARG A 100 11.92 13.97 -10.06
C ARG A 100 13.11 13.90 -9.12
N ALA A 101 13.05 13.04 -8.09
CA ALA A 101 14.16 12.84 -7.16
C ALA A 101 15.39 12.27 -7.87
N LEU A 102 15.23 11.31 -8.78
CA LEU A 102 16.31 10.76 -9.58
C LEU A 102 16.91 11.82 -10.53
N ALA A 103 16.06 12.60 -11.21
CA ALA A 103 16.52 13.70 -12.06
C ALA A 103 17.33 14.75 -11.27
N GLN A 104 16.94 15.04 -10.04
CA GLN A 104 17.69 15.95 -9.16
C GLN A 104 19.04 15.35 -8.74
N LYS A 105 19.13 14.05 -8.43
CA LYS A 105 20.40 13.36 -8.14
C LYS A 105 21.32 13.44 -9.37
N ALA A 106 20.78 13.18 -10.56
CA ALA A 106 21.55 13.30 -11.80
C ALA A 106 22.06 14.72 -12.05
N ALA A 107 21.22 15.74 -11.85
CA ALA A 107 21.61 17.14 -12.00
C ALA A 107 22.72 17.58 -11.02
N ARG A 108 22.82 16.95 -9.85
CA ARG A 108 23.90 17.17 -8.87
C ARG A 108 25.13 16.30 -9.10
N GLY A 109 25.14 15.44 -10.12
CA GLY A 109 26.23 14.50 -10.39
C GLY A 109 26.35 13.34 -9.39
N GLU A 110 25.31 13.08 -8.60
CA GLU A 110 25.26 12.00 -7.62
C GLU A 110 24.87 10.64 -8.27
N LEU A 111 24.32 10.68 -9.47
CA LEU A 111 23.90 9.51 -10.26
C LEU A 111 24.07 9.82 -11.75
N ASP A 112 24.75 8.94 -12.49
CA ASP A 112 24.77 9.05 -13.95
C ASP A 112 23.38 8.67 -14.50
N PRO A 113 22.77 9.48 -15.38
CA PRO A 113 21.50 9.09 -16.03
C PRO A 113 21.54 7.74 -16.73
N ALA A 114 22.70 7.31 -17.24
CA ALA A 114 22.88 6.01 -17.88
C ALA A 114 22.82 4.82 -16.90
N ASP A 115 23.08 5.08 -15.63
CA ASP A 115 23.07 4.07 -14.56
C ASP A 115 21.71 3.97 -13.86
N ILE A 116 20.69 4.76 -14.26
CA ILE A 116 19.38 4.66 -13.67
C ILE A 116 18.75 3.30 -13.99
N ALA A 117 18.54 2.50 -12.95
CA ALA A 117 17.95 1.17 -13.00
C ALA A 117 16.58 1.13 -12.27
N PRO A 118 15.75 0.09 -12.49
CA PRO A 118 14.47 -0.08 -11.79
C PRO A 118 14.59 0.01 -10.26
N GLU A 119 15.68 -0.47 -9.69
CA GLU A 119 15.97 -0.46 -8.26
C GLU A 119 16.05 0.98 -7.71
N HIS A 120 16.68 1.88 -8.43
CA HIS A 120 16.76 3.29 -8.06
C HIS A 120 15.38 3.96 -7.99
N LEU A 121 14.47 3.56 -8.90
CA LEU A 121 13.09 4.03 -8.84
C LEU A 121 12.37 3.45 -7.62
N SER A 122 12.47 2.13 -7.40
CA SER A 122 11.86 1.45 -6.25
C SER A 122 12.31 2.03 -4.91
N GLU A 123 13.61 2.33 -4.77
CA GLU A 123 14.18 2.99 -3.58
C GLU A 123 13.72 4.44 -3.37
N SER A 124 13.18 5.06 -4.43
CA SER A 124 12.68 6.43 -4.39
C SER A 124 11.15 6.52 -4.20
N LEU A 125 10.45 5.37 -4.18
CA LEU A 125 9.01 5.31 -3.91
C LEU A 125 8.73 5.40 -2.40
N ASP A 126 7.49 5.76 -2.05
CA ASP A 126 7.04 5.81 -0.65
C ASP A 126 7.04 4.41 0.02
N THR A 127 7.07 3.35 -0.80
CA THR A 127 7.16 1.94 -0.38
C THR A 127 8.59 1.42 -0.25
N ALA A 128 9.62 2.28 -0.33
CA ALA A 128 11.01 1.86 -0.18
C ALA A 128 11.23 1.04 1.11
N GLY A 129 11.85 -0.14 0.96
CA GLY A 129 12.06 -1.09 2.08
C GLY A 129 10.83 -1.91 2.46
N ILE A 130 9.71 -1.80 1.75
CA ILE A 130 8.54 -2.67 1.86
C ILE A 130 8.55 -3.60 0.64
N PRO A 131 8.37 -4.92 0.80
CA PRO A 131 8.32 -5.83 -0.33
C PRO A 131 7.11 -5.55 -1.23
N ASP A 132 7.27 -5.82 -2.53
CA ASP A 132 6.15 -5.79 -3.46
C ASP A 132 5.05 -6.77 -3.02
N PRO A 133 3.76 -6.45 -3.22
CA PRO A 133 2.68 -7.31 -2.79
C PRO A 133 2.60 -8.58 -3.63
N ASP A 134 2.47 -9.73 -2.98
CA ASP A 134 2.21 -11.00 -3.64
C ASP A 134 0.77 -11.11 -4.13
N LEU A 135 -0.18 -10.54 -3.38
CA LEU A 135 -1.61 -10.61 -3.61
C LEU A 135 -2.26 -9.23 -3.46
N LEU A 136 -3.05 -8.83 -4.45
CA LEU A 136 -3.94 -7.69 -4.38
C LEU A 136 -5.39 -8.17 -4.40
N ILE A 137 -6.15 -7.79 -3.38
CA ILE A 137 -7.58 -8.10 -3.27
C ILE A 137 -8.36 -6.81 -3.53
N ARG A 138 -9.29 -6.86 -4.49
CA ARG A 138 -10.23 -5.79 -4.72
C ARG A 138 -11.66 -6.26 -4.53
N THR A 139 -12.35 -5.57 -3.65
CA THR A 139 -13.76 -5.79 -3.30
C THR A 139 -14.71 -5.00 -4.22
N SER A 140 -16.01 -5.15 -4.03
CA SER A 140 -17.10 -4.41 -4.71
C SER A 140 -17.27 -4.75 -6.20
N GLY A 141 -16.82 -5.92 -6.67
CA GLY A 141 -16.94 -6.35 -8.07
C GLY A 141 -16.14 -5.48 -9.07
N GLU A 142 -15.31 -4.56 -8.57
CA GLU A 142 -14.54 -3.65 -9.41
C GLU A 142 -13.22 -4.29 -9.87
N MET A 143 -12.96 -4.24 -11.19
CA MET A 143 -11.83 -4.94 -11.83
C MET A 143 -10.79 -3.95 -12.38
N ARG A 144 -10.36 -2.99 -11.55
CA ARG A 144 -9.36 -1.98 -11.89
C ARG A 144 -8.49 -1.63 -10.68
N LEU A 145 -7.26 -1.13 -10.90
CA LEU A 145 -6.34 -0.73 -9.85
C LEU A 145 -6.64 0.65 -9.26
N SER A 146 -7.28 1.53 -10.00
CA SER A 146 -7.61 2.88 -9.58
C SER A 146 -6.41 3.66 -9.03
N ASN A 147 -5.30 3.65 -9.77
CA ASN A 147 -4.09 4.38 -9.42
C ASN A 147 -3.42 3.88 -8.10
N PHE A 148 -3.63 2.59 -7.75
CA PHE A 148 -3.08 1.98 -6.55
C PHE A 148 -1.87 1.10 -6.88
N LEU A 149 -0.71 1.40 -6.29
CA LEU A 149 0.52 0.61 -6.32
C LEU A 149 0.93 0.12 -7.73
N LEU A 150 0.85 0.99 -8.77
CA LEU A 150 1.07 0.57 -10.17
C LEU A 150 2.45 -0.02 -10.42
N TRP A 151 3.49 0.53 -9.80
CA TRP A 151 4.85 0.00 -9.91
C TRP A 151 5.01 -1.32 -9.18
N GLN A 152 4.57 -1.37 -7.94
CA GLN A 152 4.76 -2.48 -7.03
C GLN A 152 3.92 -3.72 -7.41
N THR A 153 2.84 -3.53 -8.19
CA THR A 153 1.94 -4.64 -8.59
C THR A 153 2.34 -5.31 -9.91
N ALA A 154 3.52 -5.04 -10.45
CA ALA A 154 3.98 -5.56 -11.72
C ALA A 154 3.92 -7.10 -11.83
N TYR A 155 4.10 -7.83 -10.72
CA TYR A 155 4.07 -9.30 -10.66
C TYR A 155 3.08 -9.83 -9.61
N THR A 156 2.16 -8.98 -9.17
CA THR A 156 1.15 -9.30 -8.16
C THR A 156 0.03 -10.14 -8.73
N GLU A 157 -0.44 -11.12 -7.99
CA GLU A 157 -1.67 -11.85 -8.31
C GLU A 157 -2.90 -11.05 -7.85
N PHE A 158 -3.95 -11.02 -8.70
CA PHE A 158 -5.17 -10.26 -8.41
C PHE A 158 -6.32 -11.18 -8.05
N VAL A 159 -7.05 -10.86 -6.99
CA VAL A 159 -8.33 -11.47 -6.63
C VAL A 159 -9.39 -10.39 -6.56
N PHE A 160 -10.43 -10.53 -7.34
CA PHE A 160 -11.58 -9.64 -7.38
C PHE A 160 -12.78 -10.33 -6.71
N LEU A 161 -13.42 -9.63 -5.76
CA LEU A 161 -14.53 -10.15 -4.97
C LEU A 161 -15.74 -9.22 -5.12
N ASP A 162 -16.93 -9.80 -5.23
CA ASP A 162 -18.18 -9.02 -5.32
C ASP A 162 -18.63 -8.44 -3.98
N ALA A 163 -18.10 -8.95 -2.86
CA ALA A 163 -18.41 -8.45 -1.52
C ALA A 163 -17.96 -7.00 -1.33
N TYR A 164 -18.74 -6.21 -0.59
CA TYR A 164 -18.35 -4.86 -0.21
C TYR A 164 -17.31 -4.87 0.92
N TRP A 165 -16.50 -3.80 1.00
CA TRP A 165 -15.45 -3.70 2.01
C TRP A 165 -15.92 -3.94 3.45
N PRO A 166 -17.09 -3.42 3.91
CA PRO A 166 -17.58 -3.70 5.27
C PRO A 166 -17.86 -5.19 5.54
N ASP A 167 -18.14 -5.96 4.48
CA ASP A 167 -18.44 -7.41 4.56
C ASP A 167 -17.17 -8.28 4.38
N PHE A 168 -16.02 -7.66 4.10
CA PHE A 168 -14.76 -8.37 3.90
C PHE A 168 -14.18 -8.84 5.23
N GLY A 169 -14.52 -10.07 5.60
CA GLY A 169 -14.07 -10.71 6.84
C GLY A 169 -12.98 -11.76 6.62
N ALA A 170 -12.75 -12.54 7.67
CA ALA A 170 -11.74 -13.58 7.72
C ALA A 170 -11.95 -14.67 6.65
N GLU A 171 -13.20 -15.05 6.39
CA GLU A 171 -13.56 -16.09 5.43
C GLU A 171 -13.18 -15.69 4.00
N LEU A 172 -13.51 -14.46 3.58
CA LEU A 172 -13.16 -13.94 2.26
C LEU A 172 -11.65 -13.75 2.08
N LEU A 173 -10.94 -13.40 3.15
CA LEU A 173 -9.49 -13.38 3.13
C LEU A 173 -8.93 -14.78 2.90
N ASP A 174 -9.47 -15.80 3.56
CA ASP A 174 -9.04 -17.19 3.39
C ASP A 174 -9.33 -17.71 1.97
N GLU A 175 -10.46 -17.32 1.37
CA GLU A 175 -10.77 -17.63 -0.03
C GLU A 175 -9.78 -16.98 -0.99
N ALA A 176 -9.44 -15.72 -0.77
CA ALA A 176 -8.46 -15.00 -1.58
C ALA A 176 -7.08 -15.65 -1.49
N ILE A 177 -6.65 -16.05 -0.28
CA ILE A 177 -5.37 -16.75 -0.06
C ILE A 177 -5.39 -18.13 -0.74
N LYS A 178 -6.47 -18.89 -0.65
CA LYS A 178 -6.61 -20.18 -1.36
C LYS A 178 -6.53 -19.99 -2.87
N SER A 179 -7.21 -18.98 -3.41
CA SER A 179 -7.14 -18.64 -4.84
C SER A 179 -5.71 -18.30 -5.27
N TYR A 180 -4.98 -17.57 -4.45
CA TYR A 180 -3.57 -17.25 -4.69
C TYR A 180 -2.69 -18.50 -4.71
N HIS A 181 -2.80 -19.39 -3.73
CA HIS A 181 -2.02 -20.62 -3.66
C HIS A 181 -2.36 -21.64 -4.76
N ALA A 182 -3.53 -21.56 -5.36
CA ALA A 182 -3.92 -22.43 -6.46
C ALA A 182 -3.32 -22.02 -7.82
N ARG A 183 -2.62 -20.88 -7.87
CA ARG A 183 -2.04 -20.35 -9.12
C ARG A 183 -0.57 -20.72 -9.27
N ASP A 184 -0.17 -21.06 -10.49
CA ASP A 184 1.24 -21.24 -10.88
C ASP A 184 1.87 -19.87 -11.21
N ARG A 185 2.77 -19.39 -10.36
CA ARG A 185 3.54 -18.17 -10.62
C ARG A 185 4.72 -18.47 -11.54
N ARG A 186 4.66 -18.00 -12.78
CA ARG A 186 5.64 -18.39 -13.83
C ARG A 186 6.74 -17.35 -14.09
N TYR A 187 6.60 -16.11 -13.67
CA TYR A 187 7.56 -15.01 -13.88
C TYR A 187 8.17 -15.00 -15.29
N GLY A 188 7.35 -15.29 -16.33
CA GLY A 188 7.80 -15.41 -17.71
C GLY A 188 8.49 -16.73 -18.08
N GLY A 189 8.66 -17.67 -17.15
CA GLY A 189 9.23 -18.99 -17.40
C GLY A 189 8.22 -20.02 -17.93
N LEU A 190 8.69 -21.04 -18.68
CA LEU A 190 7.87 -22.19 -19.10
C LEU A 190 7.92 -23.26 -18.00
N THR A 191 6.76 -23.73 -17.54
CA THR A 191 6.69 -24.98 -16.76
C THR A 191 7.05 -26.13 -17.70
N GLN A 192 8.10 -26.91 -17.39
CA GLN A 192 8.30 -28.19 -18.05
C GLN A 192 7.09 -29.06 -17.77
N ARG A 193 6.25 -29.27 -18.80
CA ARG A 193 5.24 -30.32 -18.73
C ARG A 193 5.99 -31.65 -18.60
N SER A 194 5.87 -32.29 -17.44
CA SER A 194 6.24 -33.69 -17.30
C SER A 194 5.38 -34.48 -18.28
N THR A 195 5.94 -34.86 -19.39
CA THR A 195 5.33 -35.87 -20.28
C THR A 195 5.44 -37.21 -19.55
N ALA A 196 4.35 -37.62 -18.95
CA ALA A 196 4.13 -39.00 -18.54
C ALA A 196 3.59 -39.84 -19.71
#